data_041fcba4ace91abf353bba04a8e96a5e
#
_entry.id   041fcba4ace91abf353bba04a8e96a5e
#
_cell.length_a   1.000
_cell.length_b   1.000
_cell.length_c   1.000
_cell.angle_alpha   90.00
_cell.angle_beta   90.00
_cell.angle_gamma   90.00
#
_symmetry.space_group_name_H-M   'P 1'
#
loop_
_entity.id
_entity.type
_entity.pdbx_description
1 polymer ?
#
loop_
_entity_poly.entity_id
_entity_poly.type
_entity_poly.pdbx_seq_one_letter_code
_entity_poly.pdbx_strand_id
1 'polypeptide(L)'
;GLVALTRSVARGFGAEGIKAFTLAPGFTRTDMAQDFIDTYGEEHATHDLALSDLTEPEDIAPFVAFLASGQADHATGTTIDVNAGSYVH
;
A
#
# COMPACT_ATOMS: atom_id res chain seq x y z
N GLY A 1 -15.64 1.61 0.91
CA GLY A 1 -15.41 1.01 2.10
C GLY A 1 -14.27 1.49 2.94
N LEU A 2 -13.14 0.82 2.87
CA LEU A 2 -12.02 1.09 3.78
C LEU A 2 -11.43 2.50 3.61
N VAL A 3 -11.31 2.98 2.38
CA VAL A 3 -10.80 4.33 2.12
C VAL A 3 -11.72 5.39 2.73
N ALA A 4 -13.03 5.22 2.59
CA ALA A 4 -14.00 6.14 3.16
C ALA A 4 -13.96 6.12 4.70
N LEU A 5 -13.80 4.94 5.31
CA LEU A 5 -13.65 4.81 6.76
C LEU A 5 -12.38 5.54 7.23
N THR A 6 -11.27 5.37 6.54
CA THR A 6 -10.01 6.03 6.87
C THR A 6 -10.16 7.54 6.86
N ARG A 7 -10.80 8.09 5.82
CA ARG A 7 -11.08 9.53 5.72
C ARG A 7 -11.97 10.01 6.87
N SER A 8 -13.00 9.24 7.21
CA SER A 8 -13.92 9.59 8.29
C SER A 8 -13.23 9.61 9.65
N VAL A 9 -12.36 8.63 9.92
CA VAL A 9 -11.59 8.59 11.16
C VAL A 9 -10.62 9.78 11.23
N ALA A 10 -9.90 10.05 10.14
CA ALA A 10 -8.96 11.16 10.10
C ALA A 10 -9.63 12.51 10.36
N ARG A 11 -10.77 12.76 9.75
CA ARG A 11 -11.51 14.02 9.91
C ARG A 11 -12.23 14.11 11.24
N GLY A 12 -12.80 13.00 11.71
CA GLY A 12 -13.60 12.99 12.94
C GLY A 12 -12.79 13.01 14.21
N PHE A 13 -11.59 12.47 14.19
CA PHE A 13 -10.78 12.29 15.41
C PHE A 13 -9.41 12.97 15.34
N GLY A 14 -9.15 13.73 14.30
CA GLY A 14 -7.86 14.44 14.16
C GLY A 14 -7.59 15.40 15.31
N ALA A 15 -8.61 16.09 15.79
CA ALA A 15 -8.48 17.01 16.93
C ALA A 15 -8.11 16.29 18.22
N GLU A 16 -8.34 15.00 18.31
CA GLU A 16 -7.98 14.16 19.46
C GLU A 16 -6.60 13.50 19.29
N GLY A 17 -5.88 13.86 18.23
CA GLY A 17 -4.53 13.33 17.99
C GLY A 17 -4.48 12.01 17.26
N ILE A 18 -5.60 11.57 16.67
CA ILE A 18 -5.64 10.32 15.92
C ILE A 18 -5.37 10.60 14.44
N LYS A 19 -4.42 9.89 13.86
CA LYS A 19 -4.09 9.94 12.44
C LYS A 19 -4.46 8.60 11.81
N ALA A 20 -4.97 8.65 10.58
CA ALA A 20 -5.41 7.45 9.89
C ALA A 20 -4.92 7.48 8.45
N PHE A 21 -4.39 6.36 7.99
CA PHE A 21 -3.83 6.20 6.65
C PHE A 21 -4.30 4.88 6.06
N THR A 22 -4.43 4.85 4.75
CA THR A 22 -4.66 3.60 4.02
C THR A 22 -3.43 3.31 3.16
N LEU A 23 -2.91 2.10 3.25
CA LEU A 23 -1.94 1.59 2.29
C LEU A 23 -2.67 0.65 1.35
N ALA A 24 -2.46 0.86 0.06
CA ALA A 24 -3.06 0.06 -1.00
C ALA A 24 -1.94 -0.65 -1.77
N PRO A 25 -1.50 -1.84 -1.29
CA PRO A 25 -0.48 -2.59 -2.01
C PRO A 25 -1.06 -3.22 -3.26
N GLY A 26 -0.23 -3.32 -4.30
CA GLY A 26 -0.58 -4.06 -5.50
C GLY A 26 -0.29 -5.55 -5.33
N PHE A 27 0.05 -6.22 -6.45
CA PHE A 27 0.39 -7.63 -6.41
C PHE A 27 1.71 -7.80 -5.64
N THR A 28 1.59 -8.31 -4.43
CA THR A 28 2.72 -8.45 -3.50
C THR A 28 3.14 -9.92 -3.42
N ARG A 29 4.45 -10.17 -3.36
CA ARG A 29 4.97 -11.53 -3.25
C ARG A 29 4.64 -12.09 -1.86
N THR A 30 3.65 -12.97 -1.82
CA THR A 30 3.19 -13.72 -0.67
C THR A 30 3.19 -15.19 -1.05
N ASP A 31 2.88 -16.10 -0.12
CA ASP A 31 2.78 -17.53 -0.42
C ASP A 31 1.74 -17.80 -1.52
N MET A 32 0.58 -17.12 -1.48
CA MET A 32 -0.43 -17.25 -2.54
C MET A 32 0.06 -16.71 -3.87
N ALA A 33 0.74 -15.58 -3.85
CA ALA A 33 1.31 -15.00 -5.06
C ALA A 33 2.41 -15.89 -5.63
N GLN A 34 3.18 -16.56 -4.77
CA GLN A 34 4.22 -17.48 -5.23
C GLN A 34 3.62 -18.68 -5.99
N ASP A 35 2.47 -19.19 -5.55
CA ASP A 35 1.76 -20.25 -6.26
C ASP A 35 1.36 -19.81 -7.67
N PHE A 36 0.87 -18.58 -7.81
CA PHE A 36 0.55 -18.00 -9.12
C PHE A 36 1.80 -17.91 -9.99
N ILE A 37 2.92 -17.41 -9.43
CA ILE A 37 4.19 -17.27 -10.14
C ILE A 37 4.72 -18.62 -10.59
N ASP A 38 4.63 -19.64 -9.73
CA ASP A 38 5.08 -21.00 -10.06
C ASP A 38 4.27 -21.61 -11.20
N THR A 39 2.98 -21.24 -11.31
CA THR A 39 2.10 -21.73 -12.36
C THR A 39 2.24 -20.98 -13.68
N TYR A 40 2.31 -19.64 -13.63
CA TYR A 40 2.24 -18.78 -14.82
C TYR A 40 3.52 -18.03 -15.15
N GLY A 41 4.49 -18.03 -14.25
CA GLY A 41 5.76 -17.33 -14.41
C GLY A 41 5.73 -15.89 -13.90
N GLU A 42 6.90 -15.38 -13.51
CA GLU A 42 7.03 -14.04 -12.95
C GLU A 42 6.76 -12.96 -14.00
N GLU A 43 7.13 -13.17 -15.26
CA GLU A 43 6.85 -12.23 -16.34
C GLU A 43 5.36 -11.95 -16.47
N HIS A 44 4.53 -12.98 -16.32
CA HIS A 44 3.09 -12.81 -16.38
C HIS A 44 2.57 -11.97 -15.23
N ALA A 45 3.16 -12.12 -14.04
CA ALA A 45 2.78 -11.35 -12.86
C ALA A 45 3.22 -9.89 -12.94
N THR A 46 4.29 -9.59 -13.70
CA THR A 46 4.88 -8.24 -13.73
C THR A 46 4.57 -7.44 -14.98
N HIS A 47 3.87 -8.03 -15.97
CA HIS A 47 3.71 -7.36 -17.27
C HIS A 47 2.96 -6.03 -17.21
N ASP A 48 2.10 -5.83 -16.22
CA ASP A 48 1.34 -4.59 -16.02
C ASP A 48 2.04 -3.60 -15.09
N LEU A 49 3.23 -3.93 -14.60
CA LEU A 49 3.94 -3.09 -13.63
C LEU A 49 4.89 -2.14 -14.34
N ALA A 50 4.89 -0.87 -13.92
CA ALA A 50 5.84 0.11 -14.46
C ALA A 50 7.29 -0.26 -14.12
N LEU A 51 7.54 -0.81 -12.93
CA LEU A 51 8.87 -1.16 -12.50
C LEU A 51 9.33 -2.54 -12.94
N SER A 52 8.44 -3.37 -13.46
CA SER A 52 8.72 -4.75 -13.88
C SER A 52 9.17 -5.68 -12.75
N ASP A 53 9.15 -5.22 -11.50
CA ASP A 53 9.48 -6.00 -10.32
C ASP A 53 8.24 -6.13 -9.43
N LEU A 54 8.03 -7.33 -8.88
CA LEU A 54 6.95 -7.52 -7.91
C LEU A 54 7.22 -6.73 -6.63
N THR A 55 6.15 -6.25 -6.01
CA THR A 55 6.23 -5.64 -4.69
C THR A 55 6.53 -6.74 -3.67
N GLU A 56 7.55 -6.53 -2.87
CA GLU A 56 7.90 -7.41 -1.77
C GLU A 56 7.36 -6.82 -0.46
N PRO A 57 7.14 -7.63 0.59
CA PRO A 57 6.77 -7.08 1.90
C PRO A 57 7.74 -6.00 2.40
N GLU A 58 9.02 -6.13 2.08
CA GLU A 58 10.06 -5.16 2.44
C GLU A 58 9.88 -3.80 1.76
N ASP A 59 9.13 -3.74 0.67
CA ASP A 59 8.81 -2.50 -0.02
C ASP A 59 7.66 -1.76 0.68
N ILE A 60 6.84 -2.46 1.44
CA ILE A 60 5.69 -1.90 2.15
C ILE A 60 6.06 -1.48 3.56
N ALA A 61 6.85 -2.29 4.25
CA ALA A 61 7.17 -2.08 5.65
C ALA A 61 7.74 -0.69 5.99
N PRO A 62 8.64 -0.10 5.17
CA PRO A 62 9.15 1.26 5.45
C PRO A 62 8.06 2.32 5.50
N PHE A 63 7.01 2.19 4.68
CA PHE A 63 5.87 3.12 4.71
C PHE A 63 5.14 3.03 6.03
N VAL A 64 4.89 1.83 6.51
CA VAL A 64 4.22 1.63 7.81
C VAL A 64 5.05 2.25 8.92
N ALA A 65 6.36 2.01 8.94
CA ALA A 65 7.26 2.57 9.94
C ALA A 65 7.27 4.10 9.90
N PHE A 66 7.31 4.70 8.70
CA PHE A 66 7.31 6.14 8.53
C PHE A 66 6.00 6.76 9.04
N LEU A 67 4.87 6.17 8.66
CA LEU A 67 3.56 6.66 9.12
C LEU A 67 3.43 6.56 10.64
N ALA A 68 3.93 5.49 11.23
CA ALA A 68 3.89 5.28 12.68
C ALA A 68 4.85 6.19 13.44
N SER A 69 5.86 6.76 12.78
CA SER A 69 6.87 7.60 13.43
C SER A 69 6.37 8.99 13.84
N GLY A 70 5.23 9.42 13.32
CA GLY A 70 4.71 10.77 13.51
C GLY A 70 5.21 11.79 12.50
N GLN A 71 6.17 11.41 11.64
CA GLN A 71 6.75 12.35 10.67
C GLN A 71 5.82 12.62 9.48
N ALA A 72 4.80 11.80 9.30
CA ALA A 72 3.84 11.95 8.21
C ALA A 72 2.45 12.37 8.70
N ASP A 73 2.33 12.94 9.89
CA ASP A 73 1.03 13.24 10.50
C ASP A 73 0.17 14.17 9.63
N HIS A 74 0.76 15.13 8.94
CA HIS A 74 0.02 16.03 8.07
C HIS A 74 -0.53 15.37 6.80
N ALA A 75 -0.14 14.13 6.51
CA ALA A 75 -0.71 13.34 5.43
C ALA A 75 -1.92 12.49 5.88
N THR A 76 -2.40 12.68 7.10
CA THR A 76 -3.55 11.92 7.63
C THR A 76 -4.74 11.98 6.68
N GLY A 77 -5.44 10.87 6.54
CA GLY A 77 -6.60 10.73 5.66
C GLY A 77 -6.28 10.27 4.24
N THR A 78 -5.00 10.16 3.91
CA THR A 78 -4.59 9.79 2.54
C THR A 78 -4.52 8.29 2.32
N THR A 79 -4.58 7.92 1.04
CA THR A 79 -4.30 6.57 0.57
C THR A 79 -2.97 6.59 -0.18
N ILE A 80 -2.08 5.67 0.18
CA ILE A 80 -0.75 5.56 -0.43
C ILE A 80 -0.70 4.25 -1.21
N ASP A 81 -0.49 4.36 -2.52
CA ASP A 81 -0.38 3.20 -3.40
C ASP A 81 1.06 2.70 -3.41
N VAL A 82 1.24 1.40 -3.15
CA VAL A 82 2.53 0.73 -3.22
C VAL A 82 2.37 -0.47 -4.14
N ASN A 83 2.36 -0.22 -5.45
CA ASN A 83 1.96 -1.20 -6.46
C ASN A 83 2.91 -1.26 -7.67
N ALA A 84 4.12 -0.73 -7.53
CA ALA A 84 5.12 -0.69 -8.58
C ALA A 84 4.61 -0.01 -9.88
N GLY A 85 3.66 0.90 -9.75
CA GLY A 85 3.12 1.65 -10.87
C GLY A 85 2.09 0.89 -11.70
N SER A 86 1.51 -0.19 -11.18
CA SER A 86 0.47 -0.92 -11.89
C SER A 86 -0.82 -0.11 -12.06
N TYR A 87 -1.07 0.82 -11.14
CA TYR A 87 -2.18 1.76 -11.19
C TYR A 87 -1.71 3.12 -10.68
N VAL A 88 -1.99 4.16 -11.44
CA VAL A 88 -1.59 5.52 -11.11
C VAL A 88 -2.82 6.43 -11.16
N HIS A 89 -3.03 7.19 -10.12
CA HIS A 89 -4.13 8.16 -10.04
C HIS A 89 -3.91 9.36 -10.92
#